data_9b0623684a6fcdeee4390a7e099d816d
#
_entry.id   9b0623684a6fcdeee4390a7e099d816d
#
_cell.length_a   1.000
_cell.length_b   1.000
_cell.length_c   1.000
_cell.angle_alpha   90.00
_cell.angle_beta   90.00
_cell.angle_gamma   90.00
#
_symmetry.space_group_name_H-M   'P 1'
#
loop_
_entity.id
_entity.type
_entity.pdbx_description
1 polymer ?
#
loop_
_entity_poly.entity_id
_entity_poly.type
_entity_poly.pdbx_seq_one_letter_code
_entity_poly.pdbx_strand_id
1 'polypeptide(L)'
;SADWENEDPTCAAKYTIAVPSEVDVETAKFAASYAYTANIIFMASGNKLYRINLDRGQVTELYAYEVDSSAQIASLKFKDPESVREENDGEAEGEYKEKLGMCLGLGINTGEKGVVVEIQLTMAGDISREERSICVYEDPNQPIGKIVDITYNYE
;
A
#
# COMPACT_ATOMS: atom_id res chain seq x y z
N SER A 1 10.16 -15.76 30.88
CA SER A 1 11.10 -16.75 31.33
C SER A 1 12.42 -16.65 30.57
N ALA A 2 13.37 -17.40 31.04
CA ALA A 2 14.73 -17.39 30.51
C ALA A 2 14.84 -17.82 29.05
N ASP A 3 13.84 -18.48 28.51
CA ASP A 3 13.91 -19.04 27.17
C ASP A 3 13.93 -17.97 26.06
N TRP A 4 13.21 -16.91 26.23
CA TRP A 4 13.24 -15.84 25.24
C TRP A 4 14.56 -15.05 25.27
N GLU A 5 15.27 -15.04 26.39
CA GLU A 5 16.59 -14.42 26.51
C GLU A 5 17.68 -15.29 25.88
N ASN A 6 17.47 -16.61 25.87
CA ASN A 6 18.42 -17.56 25.31
C ASN A 6 18.10 -17.92 23.85
N GLU A 7 16.92 -17.59 23.38
CA GLU A 7 16.60 -17.73 21.97
C GLU A 7 17.44 -16.74 21.18
N ASP A 8 17.88 -17.16 20.01
CA ASP A 8 18.54 -16.28 19.08
C ASP A 8 17.66 -15.04 18.86
N PRO A 9 18.11 -13.84 19.23
CA PRO A 9 17.30 -12.64 19.03
C PRO A 9 17.06 -12.32 17.55
N THR A 10 17.76 -13.00 16.65
CA THR A 10 17.48 -12.88 15.23
C THR A 10 16.32 -13.78 14.88
N CYS A 11 15.21 -13.19 14.48
CA CYS A 11 14.13 -13.95 13.86
C CYS A 11 14.70 -14.68 12.65
N ALA A 12 14.60 -16.00 12.66
CA ALA A 12 14.93 -16.75 11.46
C ALA A 12 14.04 -16.25 10.31
N ALA A 13 14.64 -15.95 9.16
CA ALA A 13 13.89 -15.53 8.01
C ALA A 13 12.89 -16.63 7.63
N LYS A 14 11.60 -16.33 7.78
CA LYS A 14 10.53 -17.26 7.46
C LYS A 14 10.28 -17.36 5.97
N TYR A 15 10.51 -16.26 5.26
CA TYR A 15 10.33 -16.18 3.82
C TYR A 15 11.53 -15.47 3.18
N THR A 16 11.98 -16.00 2.07
CA THR A 16 12.98 -15.35 1.22
C THR A 16 12.44 -15.33 -0.19
N ILE A 17 12.30 -14.13 -0.75
CA ILE A 17 11.66 -13.94 -2.04
C ILE A 17 12.60 -13.14 -2.95
N ALA A 18 12.80 -13.64 -4.16
CA ALA A 18 13.53 -12.91 -5.18
C ALA A 18 12.66 -11.78 -5.73
N VAL A 19 13.17 -10.56 -5.70
CA VAL A 19 12.49 -9.39 -6.25
C VAL A 19 13.01 -9.11 -7.66
N PRO A 20 12.19 -8.43 -8.52
CA PRO A 20 12.66 -7.99 -9.83
C PRO A 20 13.94 -7.15 -9.74
N SER A 21 14.80 -7.25 -10.74
CA SER A 21 16.10 -6.56 -10.75
C SER A 21 16.00 -5.04 -10.72
N GLU A 22 14.91 -4.48 -11.21
CA GLU A 22 14.64 -3.04 -11.19
C GLU A 22 14.27 -2.50 -9.82
N VAL A 23 13.96 -3.36 -8.86
CA VAL A 23 13.59 -2.95 -7.50
C VAL A 23 14.84 -2.55 -6.72
N ASP A 24 14.84 -1.33 -6.19
CA ASP A 24 15.82 -0.89 -5.22
C ASP A 24 15.31 -1.19 -3.81
N VAL A 25 15.82 -2.26 -3.22
CA VAL A 25 15.37 -2.73 -1.90
C VAL A 25 15.71 -1.74 -0.78
N GLU A 26 16.72 -0.90 -0.96
CA GLU A 26 17.12 0.08 0.06
C GLU A 26 16.11 1.22 0.18
N THR A 27 15.45 1.59 -0.91
CA THR A 27 14.46 2.66 -0.94
C THR A 27 13.03 2.16 -1.02
N ALA A 28 12.82 0.86 -1.13
CA ALA A 28 11.49 0.27 -1.22
C ALA A 28 10.66 0.58 0.02
N LYS A 29 9.36 0.82 -0.20
CA LYS A 29 8.37 1.04 0.86
C LYS A 29 7.44 -0.17 0.92
N PHE A 30 6.96 -0.48 2.12
CA PHE A 30 6.13 -1.66 2.34
C PHE A 30 4.86 -1.29 3.09
N ALA A 31 3.79 -2.01 2.79
CA ALA A 31 2.54 -1.91 3.53
C ALA A 31 1.86 -3.28 3.61
N ALA A 32 1.18 -3.52 4.71
CA ALA A 32 0.36 -4.70 4.92
C ALA A 32 -0.96 -4.30 5.56
N SER A 33 -2.01 -5.06 5.29
CA SER A 33 -3.32 -4.83 5.88
C SER A 33 -3.83 -6.10 6.55
N TYR A 34 -4.39 -5.95 7.73
CA TYR A 34 -5.04 -7.06 8.43
C TYR A 34 -6.33 -7.55 7.76
N ALA A 35 -6.81 -6.82 6.76
CA ALA A 35 -7.95 -7.26 5.96
C ALA A 35 -7.64 -8.51 5.13
N TYR A 36 -6.35 -8.76 4.88
CA TYR A 36 -5.92 -9.94 4.14
C TYR A 36 -5.63 -11.10 5.09
N THR A 37 -6.29 -12.22 4.87
CA THR A 37 -6.05 -13.47 5.60
C THR A 37 -4.89 -14.26 5.03
N ALA A 38 -4.53 -14.01 3.77
CA ALA A 38 -3.35 -14.59 3.13
C ALA A 38 -2.11 -13.76 3.46
N ASN A 39 -0.93 -14.39 3.36
CA ASN A 39 0.34 -13.70 3.56
C ASN A 39 0.68 -12.83 2.34
N ILE A 40 0.02 -11.69 2.24
CA ILE A 40 0.19 -10.72 1.16
C ILE A 40 0.71 -9.42 1.75
N ILE A 41 1.77 -8.88 1.15
CA ILE A 41 2.27 -7.55 1.45
C ILE A 41 2.45 -6.77 0.14
N PHE A 42 2.49 -5.47 0.25
CA PHE A 42 2.65 -4.57 -0.89
C PHE A 42 3.96 -3.82 -0.77
N MET A 43 4.61 -3.63 -1.89
CA MET A 43 5.91 -2.99 -1.97
C MET A 43 5.88 -1.94 -3.06
N ALA A 44 6.45 -0.78 -2.79
CA ALA A 44 6.67 0.23 -3.80
C ALA A 44 8.17 0.43 -4.02
N SER A 45 8.57 0.52 -5.26
CA SER A 45 9.92 0.87 -5.68
C SER A 45 9.85 1.76 -6.91
N GLY A 46 10.51 2.92 -6.85
CA GLY A 46 10.40 3.92 -7.90
C GLY A 46 8.95 4.34 -8.09
N ASN A 47 8.46 4.30 -9.32
CA ASN A 47 7.08 4.65 -9.66
C ASN A 47 6.13 3.45 -9.69
N LYS A 48 6.56 2.28 -9.21
CA LYS A 48 5.80 1.04 -9.33
C LYS A 48 5.37 0.47 -7.99
N LEU A 49 4.18 -0.14 -7.99
CA LEU A 49 3.61 -0.87 -6.86
C LEU A 49 3.55 -2.35 -7.20
N TYR A 50 4.01 -3.17 -6.28
CA TYR A 50 4.04 -4.63 -6.40
C TYR A 50 3.24 -5.28 -5.28
N ARG A 51 2.62 -6.41 -5.60
CA ARG A 51 2.09 -7.33 -4.60
C ARG A 51 3.09 -8.46 -4.40
N ILE A 52 3.36 -8.79 -3.16
CA ILE A 52 4.18 -9.93 -2.79
C ILE A 52 3.29 -10.96 -2.11
N ASN A 53 3.21 -12.16 -2.70
CA ASN A 53 2.58 -13.31 -2.07
C ASN A 53 3.68 -14.12 -1.40
N LEU A 54 3.72 -14.07 -0.07
CA LEU A 54 4.78 -14.70 0.70
C LEU A 54 4.73 -16.23 0.61
N ASP A 55 3.54 -16.80 0.57
CA ASP A 55 3.38 -18.27 0.53
C ASP A 55 3.83 -18.86 -0.80
N ARG A 56 3.65 -18.13 -1.88
CA ARG A 56 4.02 -18.58 -3.23
C ARG A 56 5.36 -18.06 -3.71
N GLY A 57 5.95 -17.14 -2.96
CA GLY A 57 7.18 -16.49 -3.36
C GLY A 57 7.07 -15.68 -4.65
N GLN A 58 5.89 -15.10 -4.91
CA GLN A 58 5.61 -14.38 -6.14
C GLN A 58 5.54 -12.88 -5.92
N VAL A 59 6.19 -12.13 -6.82
CA VAL A 59 6.13 -10.68 -6.87
C VAL A 59 5.44 -10.29 -8.18
N THR A 60 4.35 -9.55 -8.06
CA THR A 60 3.52 -9.14 -9.21
C THR A 60 3.43 -7.63 -9.25
N GLU A 61 3.78 -7.03 -10.39
CA GLU A 61 3.56 -5.60 -10.61
C GLU A 61 2.06 -5.33 -10.74
N LEU A 62 1.53 -4.42 -9.93
CA LEU A 62 0.12 -4.05 -9.94
C LEU A 62 -0.15 -2.73 -10.63
N TYR A 63 0.71 -1.75 -10.40
CA TYR A 63 0.46 -0.37 -10.80
C TYR A 63 1.76 0.34 -11.09
N ALA A 64 1.76 1.21 -12.07
CA ALA A 64 2.84 2.11 -12.36
C ALA A 64 2.29 3.52 -12.57
N TYR A 65 2.91 4.51 -11.92
CA TYR A 65 2.58 5.91 -12.17
C TYR A 65 3.28 6.35 -13.46
N GLU A 66 2.57 6.26 -14.57
CA GLU A 66 3.16 6.44 -15.90
C GLU A 66 3.23 7.89 -16.37
N VAL A 67 2.53 8.79 -15.70
CA VAL A 67 2.58 10.24 -16.01
C VAL A 67 4.03 10.77 -15.93
N ASP A 68 4.81 10.25 -15.00
CA ASP A 68 6.21 10.56 -14.83
C ASP A 68 6.95 9.30 -14.40
N SER A 69 7.73 8.72 -15.29
CA SER A 69 8.48 7.48 -15.03
C SER A 69 9.61 7.66 -14.02
N SER A 70 10.03 8.91 -13.76
CA SER A 70 11.03 9.24 -12.75
C SER A 70 10.42 9.50 -11.37
N ALA A 71 9.10 9.46 -11.25
CA ALA A 71 8.41 9.66 -9.97
C ALA A 71 8.78 8.57 -8.97
N GLN A 72 8.73 8.92 -7.70
CA GLN A 72 9.05 8.03 -6.59
C GLN A 72 7.86 7.90 -5.66
N ILE A 73 7.42 6.68 -5.41
CA ILE A 73 6.44 6.41 -4.38
C ILE A 73 7.16 6.51 -3.03
N ALA A 74 6.86 7.56 -2.29
CA ALA A 74 7.53 7.88 -1.04
C ALA A 74 6.81 7.29 0.18
N SER A 75 5.54 6.95 0.03
CA SER A 75 4.71 6.47 1.14
C SER A 75 3.64 5.52 0.65
N LEU A 76 3.40 4.47 1.44
CA LEU A 76 2.27 3.56 1.29
C LEU A 76 1.49 3.52 2.60
N LYS A 77 0.17 3.65 2.54
CA LYS A 77 -0.67 3.57 3.72
C LYS A 77 -2.03 2.99 3.39
N PHE A 78 -2.41 1.94 4.11
CA PHE A 78 -3.78 1.43 4.03
C PHE A 78 -4.73 2.33 4.80
N LYS A 79 -5.88 2.58 4.21
CA LYS A 79 -6.97 3.25 4.87
C LYS A 79 -7.59 2.30 5.90
N ASP A 80 -7.62 2.73 7.15
CA ASP A 80 -8.10 1.90 8.25
C ASP A 80 -9.63 1.74 8.15
N PRO A 81 -10.16 0.51 8.29
CA PRO A 81 -11.60 0.29 8.26
C PRO A 81 -12.37 1.05 9.33
N GLU A 82 -11.77 1.30 10.48
CA GLU A 82 -12.43 2.03 11.55
C GLU A 82 -12.68 3.50 11.19
N SER A 83 -11.80 4.11 10.43
CA SER A 83 -11.94 5.51 10.01
C SER A 83 -13.13 5.75 9.10
N VAL A 84 -13.64 4.72 8.46
CA VAL A 84 -14.76 4.83 7.53
C VAL A 84 -16.05 4.30 8.13
N ARG A 85 -15.96 3.60 9.25
CA ARG A 85 -17.13 3.11 9.98
C ARG A 85 -18.00 4.27 10.51
N GLU A 86 -17.37 5.36 10.88
CA GLU A 86 -18.07 6.55 11.38
C GLU A 86 -18.75 7.36 10.28
N GLU A 87 -18.17 7.37 9.08
CA GLU A 87 -18.73 8.12 7.95
C GLU A 87 -19.96 7.44 7.33
N ASN A 88 -20.19 6.17 7.62
CA ASN A 88 -21.23 5.37 6.96
C ASN A 88 -22.14 4.63 7.93
N ASP A 89 -22.41 5.28 9.03
CA ASP A 89 -23.37 4.80 10.04
C ASP A 89 -24.75 4.66 9.37
N GLY A 90 -25.15 3.45 9.01
CA GLY A 90 -26.42 3.15 8.37
C GLY A 90 -26.38 2.38 7.07
N GLU A 91 -25.21 2.21 6.48
CA GLU A 91 -25.05 1.31 5.34
C GLU A 91 -24.69 -0.11 5.78
N ALA A 92 -24.90 -1.09 4.91
CA ALA A 92 -24.64 -2.47 5.21
C ALA A 92 -23.19 -2.68 5.65
N GLU A 93 -22.98 -2.80 6.95
CA GLU A 93 -21.66 -2.89 7.59
C GLU A 93 -20.72 -3.95 6.99
N GLY A 94 -21.27 -5.04 6.46
CA GLY A 94 -20.48 -6.14 5.90
C GLY A 94 -19.76 -5.80 4.60
N GLU A 95 -20.45 -5.17 3.65
CA GLU A 95 -19.88 -4.78 2.36
C GLU A 95 -18.81 -3.71 2.51
N TYR A 96 -19.02 -2.83 3.44
CA TYR A 96 -18.13 -1.70 3.64
C TYR A 96 -16.81 -2.10 4.31
N LYS A 97 -16.87 -2.98 5.30
CA LYS A 97 -15.68 -3.53 5.96
C LYS A 97 -14.76 -4.28 5.01
N GLU A 98 -15.31 -4.96 4.03
CA GLU A 98 -14.53 -5.65 3.01
C GLU A 98 -13.79 -4.67 2.08
N LYS A 99 -14.40 -3.52 1.81
CA LYS A 99 -13.81 -2.52 0.90
C LYS A 99 -12.72 -1.66 1.55
N LEU A 100 -12.77 -1.46 2.85
CA LEU A 100 -11.99 -0.43 3.53
C LEU A 100 -10.56 -0.80 3.88
N GLY A 101 -10.36 -1.96 4.42
CA GLY A 101 -9.02 -2.44 4.68
C GLY A 101 -8.23 -2.76 3.42
N MET A 102 -8.81 -2.52 2.26
CA MET A 102 -8.22 -2.78 0.95
C MET A 102 -8.02 -1.52 0.12
N CYS A 103 -8.20 -0.35 0.70
CA CYS A 103 -7.88 0.91 0.04
C CYS A 103 -6.45 1.31 0.40
N LEU A 104 -5.59 1.36 -0.60
CA LEU A 104 -4.17 1.68 -0.42
C LEU A 104 -3.89 3.08 -0.95
N GLY A 105 -3.38 3.94 -0.08
CA GLY A 105 -2.94 5.27 -0.45
C GLY A 105 -1.45 5.30 -0.77
N LEU A 106 -1.11 5.95 -1.87
CA LEU A 106 0.26 6.17 -2.32
C LEU A 106 0.57 7.66 -2.30
N GLY A 107 1.63 8.04 -1.60
CA GLY A 107 2.20 9.37 -1.72
C GLY A 107 3.33 9.34 -2.75
N ILE A 108 3.17 10.06 -3.85
CA ILE A 108 4.09 10.01 -4.99
C ILE A 108 4.75 11.38 -5.18
N ASN A 109 6.05 11.39 -5.32
CA ASN A 109 6.79 12.60 -5.65
C ASN A 109 7.25 12.56 -7.11
N THR A 110 6.84 13.56 -7.87
CA THR A 110 7.38 13.84 -9.18
C THR A 110 8.54 14.84 -9.04
N GLY A 111 9.17 15.20 -10.12
CA GLY A 111 10.20 16.25 -10.10
C GLY A 111 9.66 17.63 -9.70
N GLU A 112 8.37 17.84 -9.80
CA GLU A 112 7.73 19.17 -9.62
C GLU A 112 6.81 19.23 -8.40
N LYS A 113 6.12 18.16 -8.06
CA LYS A 113 5.05 18.16 -7.05
C LYS A 113 4.84 16.80 -6.41
N GLY A 114 4.05 16.78 -5.33
CA GLY A 114 3.49 15.57 -4.76
C GLY A 114 2.12 15.26 -5.36
N VAL A 115 1.81 13.98 -5.46
CA VAL A 115 0.53 13.46 -5.93
C VAL A 115 0.09 12.36 -4.97
N VAL A 116 -1.18 12.32 -4.62
CA VAL A 116 -1.74 11.22 -3.82
C VAL A 116 -2.61 10.36 -4.73
N VAL A 117 -2.37 9.06 -4.72
CA VAL A 117 -3.17 8.09 -5.46
C VAL A 117 -3.77 7.10 -4.47
N GLU A 118 -5.07 6.89 -4.54
CA GLU A 118 -5.74 5.82 -3.79
C GLU A 118 -6.14 4.70 -4.73
N ILE A 119 -5.83 3.46 -4.33
CA ILE A 119 -6.11 2.28 -5.12
C ILE A 119 -7.01 1.35 -4.29
N GLN A 120 -8.17 1.01 -4.85
CA GLN A 120 -9.05 0.01 -4.27
C GLN A 120 -8.60 -1.37 -4.74
N LEU A 121 -8.32 -2.24 -3.79
CA LEU A 121 -7.86 -3.61 -4.04
C LEU A 121 -8.98 -4.63 -3.77
N THR A 122 -8.83 -5.82 -4.34
CA THR A 122 -9.72 -6.96 -4.08
C THR A 122 -9.20 -7.81 -2.92
N MET A 123 -9.96 -8.81 -2.51
CA MET A 123 -9.54 -9.81 -1.51
C MET A 123 -8.29 -10.58 -1.93
N ALA A 124 -8.05 -10.70 -3.23
CA ALA A 124 -6.85 -11.36 -3.77
C ALA A 124 -5.64 -10.43 -3.84
N GLY A 125 -5.81 -9.16 -3.52
CA GLY A 125 -4.74 -8.17 -3.61
C GLY A 125 -4.51 -7.62 -5.01
N ASP A 126 -5.47 -7.79 -5.91
CA ASP A 126 -5.45 -7.19 -7.24
C ASP A 126 -6.18 -5.86 -7.23
N ILE A 127 -5.93 -5.02 -8.23
CA ILE A 127 -6.69 -3.78 -8.38
C ILE A 127 -8.13 -4.14 -8.73
N SER A 128 -9.08 -3.54 -8.01
CA SER A 128 -10.51 -3.72 -8.27
C SER A 128 -10.86 -3.30 -9.69
N ARG A 129 -11.79 -4.03 -10.31
CA ARG A 129 -12.31 -3.72 -11.65
C ARG A 129 -13.48 -2.74 -11.62
N GLU A 130 -13.92 -2.33 -10.43
CA GLU A 130 -14.96 -1.34 -10.28
C GLU A 130 -14.52 0.03 -10.79
N GLU A 131 -15.47 0.87 -11.19
CA GLU A 131 -15.20 2.24 -11.56
C GLU A 131 -14.56 2.98 -10.36
N ARG A 132 -13.65 3.88 -10.65
CA ARG A 132 -12.94 4.69 -9.64
C ARG A 132 -12.11 3.85 -8.64
N SER A 133 -11.66 2.69 -9.07
CA SER A 133 -10.74 1.90 -8.26
C SER A 133 -9.37 2.58 -8.09
N ILE A 134 -9.04 3.49 -8.99
CA ILE A 134 -7.82 4.33 -8.91
C ILE A 134 -8.26 5.78 -8.94
N CYS A 135 -8.00 6.51 -7.84
CA CYS A 135 -8.30 7.93 -7.71
C CYS A 135 -7.01 8.71 -7.54
N VAL A 136 -6.82 9.71 -8.38
CA VAL A 136 -5.66 10.61 -8.31
C VAL A 136 -6.12 11.94 -7.72
N TYR A 137 -5.48 12.36 -6.64
CA TYR A 137 -5.76 13.62 -5.96
C TYR A 137 -4.65 14.60 -6.28
N GLU A 138 -5.03 15.61 -7.02
CA GLU A 138 -4.11 16.61 -7.54
C GLU A 138 -4.89 17.92 -7.76
N ASP A 139 -4.40 19.02 -7.20
CA ASP A 139 -4.97 20.34 -7.45
C ASP A 139 -3.98 21.14 -8.29
N PRO A 140 -4.28 21.44 -9.56
CA PRO A 140 -3.39 22.19 -10.41
C PRO A 140 -3.19 23.65 -9.96
N ASN A 141 -4.11 24.18 -9.13
CA ASN A 141 -4.01 25.55 -8.60
C ASN A 141 -3.24 25.61 -7.28
N GLN A 142 -3.20 24.50 -6.54
CA GLN A 142 -2.48 24.40 -5.29
C GLN A 142 -1.69 23.08 -5.27
N PRO A 143 -0.58 23.00 -6.00
CA PRO A 143 0.18 21.76 -6.09
C PRO A 143 0.71 21.36 -4.71
N ILE A 144 0.61 20.08 -4.43
CA ILE A 144 1.16 19.49 -3.21
C ILE A 144 2.69 19.52 -3.34
N GLY A 145 3.37 19.97 -2.30
CA GLY A 145 4.82 19.92 -2.24
C GLY A 145 5.31 18.48 -2.06
N LYS A 146 6.58 18.31 -1.80
CA LYS A 146 7.18 16.98 -1.61
C LYS A 146 6.50 16.23 -0.47
N ILE A 147 6.04 15.02 -0.78
CA ILE A 147 5.41 14.14 0.20
C ILE A 147 6.51 13.32 0.90
N VAL A 148 6.49 13.32 2.21
CA VAL A 148 7.37 12.48 3.03
C VAL A 148 6.61 11.27 3.54
N ASP A 149 5.35 11.48 3.96
CA ASP A 149 4.48 10.43 4.47
C ASP A 149 3.03 10.84 4.31
N ILE A 150 2.14 9.88 4.32
CA ILE A 150 0.69 10.11 4.34
C ILE A 150 0.08 9.35 5.52
N THR A 151 -1.03 9.87 6.02
CA THR A 151 -1.82 9.20 7.05
C THR A 151 -3.28 9.52 6.84
N TYR A 152 -4.15 8.67 7.35
CA TYR A 152 -5.59 8.88 7.32
C TYR A 152 -6.07 9.38 8.68
N ASN A 153 -6.91 10.38 8.66
CA ASN A 153 -7.40 11.02 9.86
C ASN A 153 -8.71 10.36 10.34
N TYR A 154 -8.81 10.13 11.64
CA TYR A 154 -9.92 9.40 12.25
C TYR A 154 -10.88 10.34 12.99
N GLU A 155 -11.36 11.33 12.36
CA GLU A 155 -12.39 12.17 12.99
C GLU A 155 -13.77 11.89 12.45
#